data_b369c8ca616d40126488c1d8ecb9dfb6
#
_entry.id   b369c8ca616d40126488c1d8ecb9dfb6
#
_cell.length_a   1.000
_cell.length_b   1.000
_cell.length_c   1.000
_cell.angle_alpha   90.00
_cell.angle_beta   90.00
_cell.angle_gamma   90.00
#
_symmetry.space_group_name_H-M   'P 1'
#
loop_
_entity.id
_entity.type
_entity.pdbx_description
1 polymer ?
#
loop_
_entity_poly.entity_id
_entity_poly.type
_entity_poly.pdbx_seq_one_letter_code
_entity_poly.pdbx_strand_id
1 'polypeptide(L)'
;MAKKIIANIKLQIKAGKATPSPPIGPALGQHGVNIMEFCKAYNAMTQNQEGMIIPVVITVYADRSFTFITKTPPVSVLLKQAAKIAKGSSDPKREKVGVVTAGQVKEIAELKYKDLNAVNIEGAINIIAGTARSMGIEITG
;
A
#
# COMPACT_ATOMS: atom_id res chain seq x y z
N MET A 1 -1.79 25.61 -18.04
CA MET A 1 -2.01 26.13 -16.67
C MET A 1 -2.25 24.98 -15.71
N ALA A 2 -1.71 25.09 -14.51
CA ALA A 2 -1.95 24.06 -13.49
C ALA A 2 -3.40 24.10 -13.03
N LYS A 3 -4.04 22.93 -12.98
CA LYS A 3 -5.40 22.80 -12.50
C LYS A 3 -5.42 22.90 -10.96
N LYS A 4 -6.46 23.50 -10.44
CA LYS A 4 -6.61 23.59 -8.98
C LYS A 4 -6.96 22.24 -8.40
N ILE A 5 -6.18 21.81 -7.42
CA ILE A 5 -6.42 20.55 -6.70
C ILE A 5 -7.48 20.81 -5.64
N ILE A 6 -8.57 20.03 -5.65
CA ILE A 6 -9.61 20.15 -4.64
C ILE A 6 -9.53 19.06 -3.58
N ALA A 7 -8.97 17.89 -3.92
CA ALA A 7 -8.82 16.81 -2.95
C ALA A 7 -7.74 15.82 -3.36
N ASN A 8 -7.14 15.19 -2.38
CA ASN A 8 -6.30 14.01 -2.55
C ASN A 8 -6.97 12.85 -1.82
N ILE A 9 -7.17 11.75 -2.53
CA ILE A 9 -7.81 10.56 -1.99
C ILE A 9 -6.78 9.45 -1.93
N LYS A 10 -6.62 8.83 -0.77
CA LYS A 10 -5.69 7.71 -0.57
C LYS A 10 -6.49 6.44 -0.33
N LEU A 11 -6.26 5.44 -1.15
CA LEU A 11 -6.96 4.15 -1.07
C LEU A 11 -5.96 3.01 -1.15
N GLN A 12 -6.36 1.86 -0.62
CA GLN A 12 -5.63 0.60 -0.77
C GLN A 12 -6.57 -0.38 -1.47
N ILE A 13 -6.21 -0.79 -2.67
CA ILE A 13 -7.07 -1.58 -3.55
C ILE A 13 -6.28 -2.80 -4.02
N LYS A 14 -6.94 -3.95 -4.09
CA LYS A 14 -6.33 -5.14 -4.67
C LYS A 14 -6.04 -4.91 -6.14
N ALA A 15 -4.82 -5.24 -6.55
CA ALA A 15 -4.37 -5.05 -7.92
C ALA A 15 -5.27 -5.81 -8.91
N GLY A 16 -5.67 -5.15 -9.98
CA GLY A 16 -6.51 -5.73 -11.02
C GLY A 16 -7.98 -5.94 -10.61
N LYS A 17 -8.37 -5.55 -9.41
CA LYS A 17 -9.72 -5.81 -8.86
C LYS A 17 -10.45 -4.56 -8.38
N ALA A 18 -10.14 -3.40 -8.96
CA ALA A 18 -10.87 -2.18 -8.64
C ALA A 18 -12.29 -2.26 -9.20
N THR A 19 -13.29 -2.00 -8.35
CA THR A 19 -14.71 -2.03 -8.71
C THR A 19 -15.41 -0.80 -8.15
N PRO A 20 -16.57 -0.40 -8.70
CA PRO A 20 -17.34 0.74 -8.17
C PRO A 20 -17.93 0.52 -6.78
N SER A 21 -17.79 -0.66 -6.21
CA SER A 21 -18.27 -0.97 -4.86
C SER A 21 -17.40 -0.30 -3.79
N PRO A 22 -17.86 -0.19 -2.52
CA PRO A 22 -17.02 0.34 -1.45
C PRO A 22 -15.67 -0.40 -1.35
N PRO A 23 -14.54 0.29 -1.03
CA PRO A 23 -14.47 1.70 -0.62
C PRO A 23 -14.32 2.70 -1.76
N ILE A 24 -14.20 2.26 -3.01
CA ILE A 24 -13.86 3.12 -4.15
C ILE A 24 -15.03 4.04 -4.52
N GLY A 25 -16.23 3.48 -4.65
CA GLY A 25 -17.41 4.21 -5.07
C GLY A 25 -17.67 5.46 -4.23
N PRO A 26 -17.89 5.31 -2.91
CA PRO A 26 -18.14 6.45 -2.03
C PRO A 26 -16.99 7.47 -2.00
N ALA A 27 -15.74 7.00 -2.00
CA ALA A 27 -14.57 7.88 -1.93
C ALA A 27 -14.46 8.78 -3.15
N LEU A 28 -14.68 8.24 -4.34
CA LEU A 28 -14.63 9.01 -5.60
C LEU A 28 -15.93 9.75 -5.88
N GLY A 29 -17.06 9.16 -5.54
CA GLY A 29 -18.37 9.74 -5.75
C GLY A 29 -18.57 11.09 -5.06
N GLN A 30 -18.01 11.26 -3.87
CA GLN A 30 -18.07 12.52 -3.12
C GLN A 30 -17.44 13.69 -3.88
N HIS A 31 -16.49 13.41 -4.75
CA HIS A 31 -15.77 14.44 -5.51
C HIS A 31 -16.21 14.53 -6.97
N GLY A 32 -17.22 13.77 -7.36
CA GLY A 32 -17.76 13.77 -8.71
C GLY A 32 -16.83 13.18 -9.76
N VAL A 33 -15.89 12.33 -9.37
CA VAL A 33 -14.93 11.66 -10.26
C VAL A 33 -15.60 10.49 -10.97
N ASN A 34 -15.21 10.24 -12.22
CA ASN A 34 -15.69 9.09 -12.98
C ASN A 34 -15.09 7.79 -12.44
N ILE A 35 -15.88 7.07 -11.66
CA ILE A 35 -15.43 5.85 -10.97
C ILE A 35 -15.03 4.76 -11.96
N MET A 36 -15.79 4.56 -13.02
CA MET A 36 -15.53 3.51 -14.01
C MET A 36 -14.21 3.74 -14.76
N GLU A 37 -13.96 5.00 -15.12
CA GLU A 37 -12.71 5.38 -15.78
C GLU A 37 -11.50 5.09 -14.89
N PHE A 38 -11.59 5.45 -13.61
CA PHE A 38 -10.55 5.15 -12.63
C PHE A 38 -10.33 3.64 -12.49
N CYS A 39 -11.40 2.87 -12.34
CA CYS A 39 -11.31 1.40 -12.19
C CYS A 39 -10.63 0.75 -13.39
N LYS A 40 -10.98 1.16 -14.60
CA LYS A 40 -10.36 0.65 -15.83
C LYS A 40 -8.88 0.98 -15.89
N ALA A 41 -8.52 2.24 -15.63
CA ALA A 41 -7.12 2.69 -15.67
C ALA A 41 -6.28 1.99 -14.60
N TYR A 42 -6.80 1.90 -13.39
CA TYR A 42 -6.12 1.24 -12.27
C TYR A 42 -5.89 -0.25 -12.56
N ASN A 43 -6.93 -0.95 -13.01
CA ASN A 43 -6.83 -2.38 -13.32
C ASN A 43 -5.81 -2.64 -14.42
N ALA A 44 -5.77 -1.78 -15.45
CA ALA A 44 -4.79 -1.89 -16.53
C ALA A 44 -3.36 -1.70 -16.00
N MET A 45 -3.13 -0.73 -15.13
CA MET A 45 -1.81 -0.45 -14.56
C MET A 45 -1.33 -1.52 -13.59
N THR A 46 -2.24 -2.16 -12.86
CA THR A 46 -1.89 -3.11 -11.81
C THR A 46 -2.06 -4.58 -12.22
N GLN A 47 -2.36 -4.83 -13.48
CA GLN A 47 -2.61 -6.19 -13.99
C GLN A 47 -1.46 -7.16 -13.70
N ASN A 48 -0.22 -6.67 -13.79
CA ASN A 48 0.98 -7.49 -13.56
C ASN A 48 1.25 -7.77 -12.07
N GLN A 49 0.50 -7.13 -11.19
CA GLN A 49 0.69 -7.24 -9.74
C GLN A 49 -0.53 -7.86 -9.06
N GLU A 50 -1.28 -8.64 -9.82
CA GLU A 50 -2.51 -9.28 -9.32
C GLU A 50 -2.25 -10.07 -8.03
N GLY A 51 -3.18 -9.97 -7.10
CA GLY A 51 -3.09 -10.64 -5.80
C GLY A 51 -2.46 -9.80 -4.70
N MET A 52 -1.87 -8.64 -5.04
CA MET A 52 -1.28 -7.72 -4.05
C MET A 52 -2.18 -6.52 -3.81
N ILE A 53 -2.12 -5.97 -2.60
CA ILE A 53 -2.80 -4.72 -2.28
C ILE A 53 -1.86 -3.58 -2.68
N ILE A 54 -2.33 -2.70 -3.55
CA ILE A 54 -1.54 -1.57 -4.06
C ILE A 54 -2.15 -0.27 -3.53
N PRO A 55 -1.40 0.53 -2.76
CA PRO A 55 -1.85 1.86 -2.36
C PRO A 55 -1.91 2.78 -3.58
N VAL A 56 -2.93 3.59 -3.64
CA VAL A 56 -3.09 4.58 -4.72
C VAL A 56 -3.41 5.93 -4.11
N VAL A 57 -2.81 6.98 -4.66
CA VAL A 57 -3.11 8.37 -4.31
C VAL A 57 -3.75 9.02 -5.53
N ILE A 58 -5.00 9.43 -5.39
CA ILE A 58 -5.79 10.04 -6.45
C ILE A 58 -5.86 11.54 -6.19
N THR A 59 -5.44 12.34 -7.15
CA THR A 59 -5.56 13.79 -7.07
C THR A 59 -6.75 14.24 -7.91
N VAL A 60 -7.72 14.90 -7.28
CA VAL A 60 -8.93 15.40 -7.93
C VAL A 60 -8.80 16.89 -8.17
N TYR A 61 -9.11 17.32 -9.39
CA TYR A 61 -9.01 18.73 -9.81
C TYR A 61 -10.38 19.40 -9.85
N ALA A 62 -10.39 20.72 -9.91
CA ALA A 62 -11.62 21.53 -9.90
C ALA A 62 -12.55 21.26 -11.08
N ASP A 63 -12.02 20.79 -12.21
CA ASP A 63 -12.79 20.43 -13.40
C ASP A 63 -13.31 18.97 -13.34
N ARG A 64 -13.23 18.32 -12.19
CA ARG A 64 -13.60 16.92 -11.95
C ARG A 64 -12.73 15.90 -12.67
N SER A 65 -11.62 16.34 -13.29
CA SER A 65 -10.63 15.42 -13.79
C SER A 65 -9.78 14.88 -12.61
N PHE A 66 -9.08 13.80 -12.85
CA PHE A 66 -8.24 13.20 -11.82
C PHE A 66 -6.94 12.66 -12.43
N THR A 67 -5.93 12.59 -11.59
CA THR A 67 -4.72 11.80 -11.86
C THR A 67 -4.47 10.91 -10.66
N PHE A 68 -3.78 9.81 -10.88
CA PHE A 68 -3.45 8.92 -9.77
C PHE A 68 -2.06 8.34 -9.94
N ILE A 69 -1.45 8.03 -8.81
CA ILE A 69 -0.17 7.33 -8.75
C ILE A 69 -0.34 6.10 -7.90
N THR A 70 0.30 5.01 -8.30
CA THR A 70 0.36 3.79 -7.51
C THR A 70 1.67 3.75 -6.76
N LYS A 71 1.65 3.21 -5.55
CA LYS A 71 2.84 3.04 -4.72
C LYS A 71 3.15 1.55 -4.56
N THR A 72 4.28 1.25 -3.96
CA THR A 72 4.62 -0.14 -3.62
C THR A 72 3.64 -0.70 -2.58
N PRO A 73 3.43 -2.03 -2.53
CA PRO A 73 2.53 -2.62 -1.54
C PRO A 73 2.87 -2.19 -0.11
N PRO A 74 1.87 -2.10 0.78
CA PRO A 74 2.15 -1.74 2.18
C PRO A 74 3.10 -2.74 2.84
N VAL A 75 3.95 -2.24 3.73
CA VAL A 75 4.91 -3.08 4.48
C VAL A 75 4.19 -4.20 5.22
N SER A 76 3.03 -3.91 5.81
CA SER A 76 2.25 -4.92 6.53
C SER A 76 1.86 -6.10 5.66
N VAL A 77 1.48 -5.85 4.41
CA VAL A 77 1.12 -6.91 3.45
C VAL A 77 2.35 -7.73 3.09
N LEU A 78 3.47 -7.08 2.80
CA LEU A 78 4.72 -7.75 2.45
C LEU A 78 5.24 -8.61 3.61
N LEU A 79 5.16 -8.11 4.83
CA LEU A 79 5.56 -8.85 6.03
C LEU A 79 4.67 -10.08 6.27
N LYS A 80 3.36 -9.95 6.10
CA LYS A 80 2.44 -11.09 6.22
C LYS A 80 2.75 -12.17 5.19
N GLN A 81 3.06 -11.80 3.97
CA GLN A 81 3.46 -12.75 2.94
C GLN A 81 4.77 -13.44 3.27
N ALA A 82 5.77 -12.69 3.73
CA ALA A 82 7.09 -13.23 4.10
C ALA A 82 6.99 -14.19 5.28
N ALA A 83 6.18 -13.85 6.28
CA ALA A 83 5.95 -14.68 7.47
C ALA A 83 4.92 -15.81 7.22
N LYS A 84 4.25 -15.79 6.08
CA LYS A 84 3.20 -16.77 5.71
C LYS A 84 2.04 -16.81 6.71
N ILE A 85 1.63 -15.62 7.18
CA ILE A 85 0.50 -15.46 8.10
C ILE A 85 -0.63 -14.67 7.43
N ALA A 86 -1.87 -14.94 7.83
CA ALA A 86 -3.04 -14.26 7.29
C ALA A 86 -3.32 -12.93 8.01
N LYS A 87 -2.96 -12.83 9.28
CA LYS A 87 -3.29 -11.68 10.13
C LYS A 87 -2.17 -11.43 11.14
N GLY A 88 -1.90 -10.16 11.42
CA GLY A 88 -0.99 -9.76 12.49
C GLY A 88 -1.58 -9.96 13.87
N SER A 89 -0.74 -9.84 14.91
CA SER A 89 -1.17 -10.01 16.30
C SER A 89 -2.01 -8.84 16.80
N SER A 90 -3.01 -9.12 17.59
CA SER A 90 -3.78 -8.11 18.33
C SER A 90 -3.03 -7.61 19.55
N ASP A 91 -2.09 -8.40 20.09
CA ASP A 91 -1.24 -8.03 21.23
C ASP A 91 0.22 -8.37 20.90
N PRO A 92 0.91 -7.52 20.12
CA PRO A 92 2.26 -7.82 19.62
C PRO A 92 3.33 -7.93 20.72
N LYS A 93 3.07 -7.39 21.89
CA LYS A 93 4.01 -7.48 23.01
C LYS A 93 4.01 -8.87 23.64
N ARG A 94 2.87 -9.51 23.69
CA ARG A 94 2.67 -10.80 24.36
C ARG A 94 2.61 -11.97 23.40
N GLU A 95 2.01 -11.75 22.23
CA GLU A 95 1.76 -12.81 21.27
C GLU A 95 2.50 -12.55 19.97
N LYS A 96 3.41 -13.45 19.64
CA LYS A 96 4.13 -13.44 18.36
C LYS A 96 3.45 -14.41 17.40
N VAL A 97 3.11 -13.95 16.21
CA VAL A 97 2.33 -14.73 15.25
C VAL A 97 3.13 -15.20 14.04
N GLY A 98 4.36 -14.71 13.89
CA GLY A 98 5.20 -15.09 12.75
C GLY A 98 6.66 -14.70 12.94
N VAL A 99 7.48 -15.19 12.03
CA VAL A 99 8.92 -14.94 12.03
C VAL A 99 9.35 -14.65 10.60
N VAL A 100 10.19 -13.61 10.44
CA VAL A 100 10.85 -13.32 9.17
C VAL A 100 12.36 -13.27 9.40
N THR A 101 13.13 -13.56 8.36
CA THR A 101 14.60 -13.46 8.44
C THR A 101 15.04 -12.03 8.14
N ALA A 102 16.26 -11.68 8.58
CA ALA A 102 16.86 -10.38 8.26
C ALA A 102 17.00 -10.18 6.75
N GLY A 103 17.27 -11.25 6.00
CA GLY A 103 17.32 -11.20 4.52
C GLY A 103 15.97 -10.82 3.91
N GLN A 104 14.87 -11.38 4.41
CA GLN A 104 13.53 -11.04 3.97
C GLN A 104 13.18 -9.58 4.26
N VAL A 105 13.55 -9.09 5.44
CA VAL A 105 13.37 -7.67 5.82
C VAL A 105 14.14 -6.76 4.88
N LYS A 106 15.37 -7.13 4.53
CA LYS A 106 16.20 -6.37 3.59
C LYS A 106 15.58 -6.32 2.20
N GLU A 107 15.06 -7.45 1.70
CA GLU A 107 14.37 -7.50 0.41
C GLU A 107 13.15 -6.57 0.38
N ILE A 108 12.35 -6.58 1.44
CA ILE A 108 11.19 -5.69 1.58
C ILE A 108 11.65 -4.23 1.60
N ALA A 109 12.73 -3.93 2.34
CA ALA A 109 13.28 -2.58 2.41
C ALA A 109 13.75 -2.08 1.05
N GLU A 110 14.43 -2.92 0.28
CA GLU A 110 14.88 -2.58 -1.07
C GLU A 110 13.70 -2.32 -2.02
N LEU A 111 12.68 -3.18 -1.96
CA LEU A 111 11.50 -3.04 -2.80
C LEU A 111 10.75 -1.73 -2.51
N LYS A 112 10.65 -1.35 -1.24
CA LYS A 112 9.89 -0.17 -0.82
C LYS A 112 10.74 1.09 -0.66
N TYR A 113 12.03 1.00 -0.85
CA TYR A 113 12.98 2.11 -0.59
C TYR A 113 12.58 3.42 -1.26
N LYS A 114 12.10 3.36 -2.50
CA LYS A 114 11.68 4.54 -3.26
C LYS A 114 10.49 5.29 -2.64
N ASP A 115 9.66 4.62 -1.84
CA ASP A 115 8.50 5.21 -1.18
C ASP A 115 8.78 5.60 0.28
N LEU A 116 9.97 5.24 0.79
CA LEU A 116 10.37 5.53 2.15
C LEU A 116 11.21 6.81 2.21
N ASN A 117 11.18 7.48 3.36
CA ASN A 117 12.01 8.65 3.60
C ASN A 117 13.34 8.32 4.28
N ALA A 118 13.78 7.07 4.18
CA ALA A 118 15.04 6.63 4.76
C ALA A 118 16.22 7.21 4.01
N VAL A 119 17.26 7.59 4.75
CA VAL A 119 18.49 8.15 4.19
C VAL A 119 19.34 7.06 3.54
N ASN A 120 19.32 5.85 4.10
CA ASN A 120 20.06 4.70 3.61
C ASN A 120 19.25 3.41 3.80
N ILE A 121 19.80 2.29 3.31
CA ILE A 121 19.11 1.00 3.41
C ILE A 121 18.96 0.51 4.86
N GLU A 122 19.90 0.84 5.72
CA GLU A 122 19.81 0.48 7.15
C GLU A 122 18.62 1.18 7.80
N GLY A 123 18.42 2.45 7.49
CA GLY A 123 17.23 3.20 7.95
C GLY A 123 15.93 2.58 7.45
N ALA A 124 15.91 2.15 6.19
CA ALA A 124 14.76 1.46 5.61
C ALA A 124 14.49 0.13 6.33
N ILE A 125 15.54 -0.64 6.62
CA ILE A 125 15.44 -1.90 7.37
C ILE A 125 14.86 -1.65 8.77
N ASN A 126 15.29 -0.58 9.44
CA ASN A 126 14.78 -0.22 10.76
C ASN A 126 13.30 0.14 10.72
N ILE A 127 12.85 0.84 9.69
CA ILE A 127 11.41 1.17 9.48
C ILE A 127 10.59 -0.11 9.35
N ILE A 128 11.05 -1.04 8.51
CA ILE A 128 10.39 -2.32 8.29
C ILE A 128 10.36 -3.14 9.60
N ALA A 129 11.49 -3.18 10.31
CA ALA A 129 11.60 -3.89 11.59
C ALA A 129 10.63 -3.35 12.64
N GLY A 130 10.44 -2.04 12.71
CA GLY A 130 9.46 -1.43 13.60
C GLY A 130 8.03 -1.84 13.27
N THR A 131 7.69 -1.89 11.98
CA THR A 131 6.38 -2.36 11.52
C THR A 131 6.18 -3.83 11.89
N ALA A 132 7.19 -4.69 11.66
CA ALA A 132 7.12 -6.11 12.02
C ALA A 132 6.88 -6.30 13.52
N ARG A 133 7.60 -5.53 14.34
CA ARG A 133 7.42 -5.56 15.80
C ARG A 133 5.99 -5.21 16.19
N SER A 134 5.40 -4.19 15.57
CA SER A 134 4.02 -3.76 15.84
C SER A 134 2.99 -4.80 15.41
N MET A 135 3.35 -5.71 14.50
CA MET A 135 2.48 -6.77 14.01
C MET A 135 2.66 -8.10 14.77
N GLY A 136 3.60 -8.17 15.72
CA GLY A 136 3.92 -9.41 16.41
C GLY A 136 4.75 -10.38 15.58
N ILE A 137 5.56 -9.86 14.66
CA ILE A 137 6.47 -10.65 13.83
C ILE A 137 7.88 -10.46 14.35
N GLU A 138 8.56 -11.56 14.65
CA GLU A 138 9.96 -11.55 15.08
C GLU A 138 10.90 -11.59 13.88
N ILE A 139 12.04 -10.95 14.02
CA ILE A 139 13.08 -10.94 13.00
C ILE A 139 14.25 -11.80 13.50
N THR A 140 14.63 -12.81 12.72
CA THR A 140 15.73 -13.72 13.05
C THR A 140 16.86 -13.58 12.03
N GLY A 141 18.03 -13.96 12.42
CA GLY A 141 19.21 -13.92 11.56
C GLY A 141 19.85 -12.57 11.52
#